data_f62c6ccd55d69cc1a62fc601b627c753
#
_entry.id   f62c6ccd55d69cc1a62fc601b627c753
#
_cell.length_a   1.000
_cell.length_b   1.000
_cell.length_c   1.000
_cell.angle_alpha   90.00
_cell.angle_beta   90.00
_cell.angle_gamma   90.00
#
_symmetry.space_group_name_H-M   'P 1'
#
loop_
_entity.id
_entity.type
_entity.pdbx_description
1 polymer ?
#
loop_
_entity_poly.entity_id
_entity_poly.type
_entity_poly.pdbx_seq_one_letter_code
_entity_poly.pdbx_strand_id
1 'polypeptide(L)'
;GCYAPVIVSALNNAVGNTALAMDTTNTDIDTLVDNYVERNIPVLLWASINLAPTSVGDSWILEDTGEWFTWTAGEHCMVLVGADQNYYYFNDPYNSNGTVKYHKNLVTKRWEELGKQSVVLVPTAISK
;
A
#
# COMPACT_ATOMS: atom_id res chain seq x y z
N GLY A 1 -6.59 -2.85 10.99
CA GLY A 1 -6.05 -2.53 9.68
C GLY A 1 -6.91 -3.07 8.55
N CYS A 2 -6.61 -2.63 7.36
CA CYS A 2 -7.34 -3.02 6.15
C CYS A 2 -6.36 -3.53 5.11
N TYR A 3 -6.76 -4.55 4.38
CA TYR A 3 -6.00 -5.05 3.24
C TYR A 3 -6.50 -4.43 1.93
N ALA A 4 -5.73 -4.61 0.86
CA ALA A 4 -5.96 -3.96 -0.41
C ALA A 4 -7.40 -4.08 -0.95
N PRO A 5 -8.04 -5.26 -0.97
CA PRO A 5 -9.39 -5.35 -1.53
C PRO A 5 -10.42 -4.47 -0.82
N VAL A 6 -10.31 -4.32 0.50
CA VAL A 6 -11.22 -3.48 1.28
C VAL A 6 -11.00 -2.01 0.93
N ILE A 7 -9.76 -1.60 0.79
CA ILE A 7 -9.40 -0.23 0.42
C ILE A 7 -9.90 0.09 -1.00
N VAL A 8 -9.76 -0.85 -1.94
CA VAL A 8 -10.28 -0.67 -3.31
C VAL A 8 -11.79 -0.39 -3.28
N SER A 9 -12.56 -1.19 -2.56
CA SER A 9 -14.00 -0.97 -2.44
C SER A 9 -14.33 0.37 -1.81
N ALA A 10 -13.67 0.72 -0.71
CA ALA A 10 -13.91 1.98 -0.01
C ALA A 10 -13.58 3.18 -0.89
N LEU A 11 -12.45 3.15 -1.60
CA LEU A 11 -12.05 4.24 -2.48
C LEU A 11 -12.99 4.37 -3.68
N ASN A 12 -13.39 3.28 -4.30
CA ASN A 12 -14.32 3.34 -5.44
C ASN A 12 -15.68 3.90 -5.04
N ASN A 13 -16.14 3.62 -3.83
CA ASN A 13 -17.35 4.23 -3.31
C ASN A 13 -17.18 5.74 -3.05
N ALA A 14 -16.01 6.16 -2.61
CA ALA A 14 -15.75 7.54 -2.26
C ALA A 14 -15.52 8.44 -3.47
N VAL A 15 -14.82 7.96 -4.49
CA VAL A 15 -14.41 8.81 -5.63
C VAL A 15 -15.41 8.84 -6.77
N GLY A 16 -16.36 7.90 -6.80
CA GLY A 16 -17.39 7.89 -7.84
C GLY A 16 -16.79 7.73 -9.24
N ASN A 17 -17.10 8.69 -10.12
CA ASN A 17 -16.65 8.64 -11.52
C ASN A 17 -15.36 9.41 -11.78
N THR A 18 -14.72 9.99 -10.77
CA THR A 18 -13.53 10.84 -10.97
C THR A 18 -12.24 10.06 -11.02
N ALA A 19 -12.24 8.88 -10.42
CA ALA A 19 -11.06 8.04 -10.38
C ALA A 19 -11.48 6.58 -10.21
N LEU A 20 -10.52 5.68 -10.41
CA LEU A 20 -10.72 4.25 -10.20
C LEU A 20 -9.58 3.72 -9.33
N ALA A 21 -9.94 3.10 -8.23
CA ALA A 21 -8.98 2.38 -7.39
C ALA A 21 -8.82 0.97 -7.93
N MET A 22 -7.57 0.54 -8.08
CA MET A 22 -7.23 -0.80 -8.58
C MET A 22 -6.24 -1.47 -7.66
N ASP A 23 -6.47 -2.75 -7.39
CA ASP A 23 -5.55 -3.58 -6.61
C ASP A 23 -4.36 -3.97 -7.49
N THR A 24 -3.18 -3.51 -7.12
CA THR A 24 -1.93 -3.80 -7.83
C THR A 24 -1.01 -4.71 -7.01
N THR A 25 -1.57 -5.43 -6.06
CA THR A 25 -0.83 -6.38 -5.23
C THR A 25 0.01 -7.33 -6.10
N ASN A 26 1.24 -7.61 -5.66
CA ASN A 26 2.25 -8.40 -6.36
C ASN A 26 2.92 -7.69 -7.55
N THR A 27 2.69 -6.41 -7.74
CA THR A 27 3.44 -5.62 -8.72
C THR A 27 4.69 -5.06 -8.05
N ASP A 28 5.86 -5.20 -8.67
CA ASP A 28 7.11 -4.69 -8.11
C ASP A 28 7.05 -3.19 -7.85
N ILE A 29 7.66 -2.74 -6.76
CA ILE A 29 7.59 -1.33 -6.36
C ILE A 29 8.20 -0.42 -7.43
N ASP A 30 9.32 -0.79 -8.03
CA ASP A 30 9.93 0.02 -9.09
C ASP A 30 9.01 0.14 -10.31
N THR A 31 8.27 -0.91 -10.64
CA THR A 31 7.25 -0.86 -11.69
C THR A 31 6.11 0.10 -11.31
N LEU A 32 5.70 0.11 -10.06
CA LEU A 32 4.70 1.06 -9.57
C LEU A 32 5.20 2.49 -9.67
N VAL A 33 6.47 2.73 -9.38
CA VAL A 33 7.07 4.06 -9.54
C VAL A 33 7.04 4.48 -11.01
N ASP A 34 7.52 3.63 -11.91
CA ASP A 34 7.63 3.97 -13.33
C ASP A 34 6.26 4.19 -13.99
N ASN A 35 5.29 3.37 -13.64
CA ASN A 35 3.99 3.38 -14.31
C ASN A 35 2.98 4.35 -13.69
N TYR A 36 3.14 4.68 -12.41
CA TYR A 36 2.14 5.46 -11.69
C TYR A 36 2.73 6.70 -11.01
N VAL A 37 3.71 6.53 -10.14
CA VAL A 37 4.24 7.65 -9.34
C VAL A 37 4.81 8.75 -10.24
N GLU A 38 5.56 8.39 -11.27
CA GLU A 38 6.14 9.36 -12.19
C GLU A 38 5.11 10.07 -13.06
N ARG A 39 3.88 9.57 -13.08
CA ARG A 39 2.75 10.19 -13.76
C ARG A 39 1.80 10.90 -12.79
N ASN A 40 2.24 11.13 -11.57
CA ASN A 40 1.45 11.75 -10.50
C ASN A 40 0.19 10.97 -10.13
N ILE A 41 0.24 9.66 -10.27
CA ILE A 41 -0.84 8.76 -9.85
C ILE A 41 -0.51 8.21 -8.46
N PRO A 42 -1.37 8.43 -7.47
CA PRO A 42 -1.10 7.97 -6.12
C PRO A 42 -1.01 6.46 -6.02
N VAL A 43 -0.04 5.97 -5.26
CA VAL A 43 0.13 4.54 -4.97
C VAL A 43 0.12 4.36 -3.46
N LEU A 44 -0.83 3.57 -2.96
CA LEU A 44 -0.86 3.17 -1.56
C LEU A 44 -0.06 1.88 -1.44
N LEU A 45 0.88 1.85 -0.49
CA LEU A 45 1.76 0.71 -0.28
C LEU A 45 1.69 0.27 1.17
N TRP A 46 1.54 -1.02 1.38
CA TRP A 46 1.53 -1.58 2.72
C TRP A 46 2.95 -1.88 3.18
N ALA A 47 3.28 -1.40 4.37
CA ALA A 47 4.52 -1.68 5.06
C ALA A 47 4.23 -1.69 6.56
N SER A 48 5.23 -1.86 7.39
CA SER A 48 5.03 -1.78 8.83
C SER A 48 5.19 -0.34 9.32
N ILE A 49 4.61 -0.05 10.48
CA ILE A 49 4.75 1.27 11.10
C ILE A 49 6.24 1.55 11.34
N ASN A 50 6.71 2.69 10.83
CA ASN A 50 8.13 3.10 10.89
C ASN A 50 9.09 2.04 10.34
N LEU A 51 8.61 1.13 9.50
CA LEU A 51 9.35 -0.02 8.94
C LEU A 51 9.97 -0.93 10.02
N ALA A 52 9.35 -0.97 11.18
CA ALA A 52 9.77 -1.88 12.24
C ALA A 52 9.50 -3.34 11.85
N PRO A 53 10.23 -4.31 12.40
CA PRO A 53 9.94 -5.72 12.14
C PRO A 53 8.48 -6.06 12.45
N THR A 54 7.85 -6.82 11.55
CA THR A 54 6.49 -7.28 11.77
C THR A 54 6.47 -8.44 12.76
N SER A 55 5.29 -8.70 13.33
CA SER A 55 5.11 -9.80 14.27
C SER A 55 3.79 -10.49 13.97
N VAL A 56 3.63 -11.71 14.52
CA VAL A 56 2.38 -12.44 14.42
C VAL A 56 1.38 -11.82 15.39
N GLY A 57 0.25 -11.42 14.88
CA GLY A 57 -0.85 -10.91 15.68
C GLY A 57 -1.85 -12.00 16.05
N ASP A 58 -3.10 -11.61 16.24
CA ASP A 58 -4.17 -12.53 16.59
C ASP A 58 -4.48 -13.51 15.45
N SER A 59 -4.97 -14.67 15.81
CA SER A 59 -5.41 -15.69 14.86
C SER A 59 -6.85 -16.07 15.16
N TRP A 60 -7.59 -16.39 14.12
CA TRP A 60 -8.95 -16.90 14.26
C TRP A 60 -9.33 -17.76 13.07
N ILE A 61 -10.47 -18.45 13.20
CA ILE A 61 -10.98 -19.31 12.14
C ILE A 61 -11.97 -18.51 11.30
N LEU A 62 -11.78 -18.52 9.98
CA LEU A 62 -12.71 -17.88 9.05
C LEU A 62 -13.99 -18.71 8.97
N GLU A 63 -15.14 -18.09 9.17
CA GLU A 63 -16.43 -18.77 9.22
C GLU A 63 -16.81 -19.43 7.89
N ASP A 64 -16.47 -18.78 6.79
CA ASP A 64 -16.87 -19.24 5.46
C ASP A 64 -16.01 -20.38 4.92
N THR A 65 -14.75 -20.46 5.27
CA THR A 65 -13.82 -21.47 4.76
C THR A 65 -13.37 -22.49 5.81
N GLY A 66 -13.52 -22.17 7.09
CA GLY A 66 -13.00 -23.00 8.18
C GLY A 66 -11.49 -22.94 8.33
N GLU A 67 -10.81 -22.06 7.61
CA GLU A 67 -9.35 -21.95 7.66
C GLU A 67 -8.90 -21.02 8.78
N TRP A 68 -7.71 -21.30 9.32
CA TRP A 68 -7.06 -20.37 10.24
C TRP A 68 -6.57 -19.15 9.50
N PHE A 69 -6.84 -17.99 10.06
CA PHE A 69 -6.30 -16.72 9.60
C PHE A 69 -5.44 -16.11 10.70
N THR A 70 -4.20 -15.73 10.36
CA THR A 70 -3.28 -15.09 11.29
C THR A 70 -3.01 -13.68 10.82
N TRP A 71 -3.25 -12.72 11.70
CA TRP A 71 -3.04 -11.30 11.41
C TRP A 71 -1.57 -10.94 11.59
N THR A 72 -0.98 -10.26 10.62
CA THR A 72 0.37 -9.70 10.76
C THR A 72 0.27 -8.37 11.49
N ALA A 73 0.84 -8.32 12.70
CA ALA A 73 0.80 -7.12 13.52
C ALA A 73 1.75 -6.04 13.00
N GLY A 74 1.42 -4.78 13.25
CA GLY A 74 2.24 -3.64 12.87
C GLY A 74 2.05 -3.18 11.44
N GLU A 75 1.01 -3.67 10.76
CA GLU A 75 0.74 -3.24 9.38
C GLU A 75 0.40 -1.75 9.31
N HIS A 76 0.76 -1.14 8.20
CA HIS A 76 0.56 0.28 7.97
C HIS A 76 0.48 0.54 6.47
N CYS A 77 -0.24 1.58 6.09
CA CYS A 77 -0.38 1.98 4.70
C CYS A 77 0.15 3.40 4.51
N MET A 78 1.00 3.59 3.52
CA MET A 78 1.58 4.90 3.18
C MET A 78 1.38 5.20 1.71
N VAL A 79 1.44 6.49 1.35
CA VAL A 79 1.36 6.90 -0.05
C VAL A 79 2.76 7.06 -0.61
N LEU A 80 3.08 6.27 -1.62
CA LEU A 80 4.35 6.33 -2.34
C LEU A 80 4.33 7.54 -3.27
N VAL A 81 5.25 8.48 -3.09
CA VAL A 81 5.27 9.74 -3.83
C VAL A 81 6.53 9.97 -4.65
N GLY A 82 7.54 9.13 -4.51
CA GLY A 82 8.76 9.27 -5.29
C GLY A 82 9.79 8.20 -4.99
N ALA A 83 10.86 8.23 -5.75
CA ALA A 83 12.00 7.34 -5.57
C ALA A 83 13.26 7.99 -6.13
N ASP A 84 14.40 7.67 -5.52
CA ASP A 84 15.69 7.94 -6.12
C ASP A 84 16.48 6.62 -6.24
N GLN A 85 17.79 6.68 -6.34
CA GLN A 85 18.59 5.48 -6.55
C GLN A 85 18.52 4.52 -5.35
N ASN A 86 18.42 5.05 -4.14
CA ASN A 86 18.55 4.26 -2.90
C ASN A 86 17.31 4.27 -2.03
N TYR A 87 16.40 5.22 -2.22
CA TYR A 87 15.29 5.46 -1.30
C TYR A 87 13.96 5.51 -2.04
N TYR A 88 12.90 5.09 -1.33
CA TYR A 88 11.51 5.41 -1.67
C TYR A 88 11.03 6.53 -0.76
N TYR A 89 10.22 7.44 -1.31
CA TYR A 89 9.66 8.59 -0.59
C TYR A 89 8.18 8.39 -0.41
N PHE A 90 7.71 8.63 0.82
CA PHE A 90 6.32 8.41 1.19
C PHE A 90 5.74 9.62 1.91
N ASN A 91 4.43 9.82 1.76
CA ASN A 91 3.66 10.57 2.72
C ASN A 91 3.11 9.59 3.74
N ASP A 92 3.53 9.77 4.98
CA ASP A 92 3.17 8.88 6.07
C ASP A 92 2.25 9.63 7.04
N PRO A 93 0.98 9.20 7.20
CA PRO A 93 0.07 9.86 8.11
C PRO A 93 0.36 9.57 9.58
N TYR A 94 1.20 8.59 9.88
CA TYR A 94 1.49 8.19 11.25
C TYR A 94 2.29 9.29 11.97
N ASN A 95 1.80 9.71 13.13
CA ASN A 95 2.43 10.76 13.95
C ASN A 95 2.75 12.05 13.20
N SER A 96 2.00 12.36 12.15
CA SER A 96 2.21 13.57 11.36
C SER A 96 3.63 13.67 10.78
N ASN A 97 4.21 12.54 10.42
CA ASN A 97 5.56 12.51 9.87
C ASN A 97 5.73 13.29 8.57
N GLY A 98 4.64 13.51 7.82
CA GLY A 98 4.72 14.17 6.52
C GLY A 98 5.44 13.32 5.50
N THR A 99 6.33 13.93 4.70
CA THR A 99 7.11 13.22 3.71
C THR A 99 8.37 12.63 4.36
N VAL A 100 8.53 11.33 4.21
CA VAL A 100 9.67 10.59 4.76
C VAL A 100 10.33 9.76 3.66
N LYS A 101 11.58 9.38 3.86
CA LYS A 101 12.27 8.46 2.96
C LYS A 101 12.76 7.24 3.73
N TYR A 102 12.71 6.10 3.08
CA TYR A 102 13.22 4.85 3.63
C TYR A 102 14.03 4.12 2.58
N HIS A 103 15.06 3.41 3.02
CA HIS A 103 15.92 2.64 2.13
C HIS A 103 15.11 1.58 1.38
N LYS A 104 15.35 1.45 0.07
CA LYS A 104 14.58 0.55 -0.80
C LYS A 104 14.58 -0.90 -0.31
N ASN A 105 15.71 -1.40 0.15
CA ASN A 105 15.81 -2.78 0.62
C ASN A 105 14.92 -3.04 1.83
N LEU A 106 14.85 -2.10 2.77
CA LEU A 106 14.01 -2.22 3.95
C LEU A 106 12.54 -2.15 3.61
N VAL A 107 12.16 -1.20 2.75
CA VAL A 107 10.77 -1.07 2.28
C VAL A 107 10.32 -2.37 1.63
N THR A 108 11.12 -2.89 0.71
CA THR A 108 10.78 -4.12 -0.02
C THR A 108 10.61 -5.29 0.94
N LYS A 109 11.49 -5.41 1.93
CA LYS A 109 11.39 -6.48 2.92
C LYS A 109 10.09 -6.43 3.73
N ARG A 110 9.74 -5.25 4.26
CA ARG A 110 8.51 -5.09 5.03
C ARG A 110 7.26 -5.27 4.17
N TRP A 111 7.30 -4.74 2.96
CA TRP A 111 6.22 -4.89 1.99
C TRP A 111 5.98 -6.38 1.63
N GLU A 112 7.05 -7.14 1.43
CA GLU A 112 6.94 -8.58 1.18
C GLU A 112 6.33 -9.31 2.37
N GLU A 113 6.69 -8.94 3.58
CA GLU A 113 6.13 -9.51 4.82
C GLU A 113 4.62 -9.26 4.93
N LEU A 114 4.13 -8.20 4.31
CA LEU A 114 2.72 -7.81 4.33
C LEU A 114 1.97 -8.20 3.05
N GLY A 115 2.50 -9.16 2.30
CA GLY A 115 1.81 -9.72 1.14
C GLY A 115 1.97 -8.94 -0.14
N LYS A 116 2.96 -8.06 -0.24
CA LYS A 116 3.23 -7.25 -1.44
C LYS A 116 2.03 -6.43 -1.88
N GLN A 117 1.27 -5.90 -0.92
CA GLN A 117 0.02 -5.21 -1.21
C GLN A 117 0.23 -3.78 -1.67
N SER A 118 -0.50 -3.39 -2.69
CA SER A 118 -0.57 -2.01 -3.18
C SER A 118 -1.90 -1.74 -3.86
N VAL A 119 -2.26 -0.46 -3.89
CA VAL A 119 -3.47 0.03 -4.58
C VAL A 119 -3.09 1.32 -5.30
N VAL A 120 -3.53 1.48 -6.54
CA VAL A 120 -3.36 2.73 -7.28
C VAL A 120 -4.72 3.40 -7.46
N LEU A 121 -4.69 4.73 -7.52
CA LEU A 121 -5.89 5.55 -7.74
C LEU A 121 -5.72 6.31 -9.04
N VAL A 122 -6.29 5.77 -10.11
CA VAL A 122 -6.12 6.27 -11.48
C VAL A 122 -7.24 7.22 -11.84
N PRO A 123 -6.94 8.47 -12.25
CA PRO A 123 -7.98 9.36 -12.74
C PRO A 123 -8.67 8.78 -13.97
N THR A 124 -10.01 8.83 -13.99
CA THR A 124 -10.81 8.31 -15.10
C THR A 124 -11.27 9.39 -16.07
N ALA A 125 -11.31 10.63 -15.63
CA ALA A 125 -11.72 11.73 -16.47
C ALA A 125 -10.54 12.31 -17.21
N ILE A 126 -9.92 11.51 -18.03
CA ILE A 126 -8.82 11.99 -18.82
C ILE A 126 -9.35 12.48 -20.09
N SER A 127 -9.94 13.53 -20.08
CA SER A 127 -10.35 14.04 -21.31
C SER A 127 -9.33 14.43 -22.21
N LYS A 128 -9.35 14.22 -22.58
CA LYS A 128 -8.84 14.74 -23.36
C LYS A 128 -8.33 15.11 -23.90
#